data_40fa55ceef35ce6f75f26fbf116180f0
#
_entry.id   40fa55ceef35ce6f75f26fbf116180f0
#
_cell.length_a   1.000
_cell.length_b   1.000
_cell.length_c   1.000
_cell.angle_alpha   90.00
_cell.angle_beta   90.00
_cell.angle_gamma   90.00
#
_symmetry.space_group_name_H-M   'P 1'
#
loop_
_entity.id
_entity.type
_entity.pdbx_description
1 polymer ?
#
loop_
_entity_poly.entity_id
_entity_poly.type
_entity_poly.pdbx_seq_one_letter_code
_entity_poly.pdbx_strand_id
1 'polypeptide(L)'
;MLEKKAQGLVRHAGFSFHDTPELLDEILTRHPEMEFVLMQLNYLDWESEWVQSRAVYEVAVKHGKPVVVMEPVKGGTLAKVPASVAAMFRKADPDMSVPSWAIRFAASQENVMVVLSGMSSLAQLEDNTAYMQDFRPLSGEELAMAHRAADMINSQIAVACTGCSYCTEGCPQNILIPKYFSLYNEDMREDLEEKGWTVNESYYERLTERFGKASDCVACGQCEGVCPQHLPIIRLLQDVARHYET
;
A
#
# COMPACT_ATOMS: atom_id res chain seq x y z
N MET A 1 26.69 4.37 7.23
CA MET A 1 26.19 5.47 6.33
C MET A 1 26.91 6.78 6.64
N LEU A 2 26.94 7.27 7.87
CA LEU A 2 27.59 8.54 8.25
C LEU A 2 29.08 8.61 7.91
N GLU A 3 29.80 7.49 8.08
CA GLU A 3 31.21 7.40 7.66
C GLU A 3 31.38 7.65 6.15
N LYS A 4 30.47 7.12 5.30
CA LYS A 4 30.49 7.34 3.85
C LYS A 4 30.14 8.78 3.48
N LYS A 5 29.27 9.43 4.27
CA LYS A 5 29.00 10.85 4.15
C LYS A 5 30.24 11.69 4.50
N ALA A 6 30.93 11.37 5.59
CA ALA A 6 32.19 12.02 5.99
C ALA A 6 33.29 11.86 4.94
N GLN A 7 33.32 10.74 4.21
CA GLN A 7 34.23 10.49 3.08
C GLN A 7 33.82 11.21 1.78
N GLY A 8 32.67 11.92 1.76
CA GLY A 8 32.14 12.59 0.57
C GLY A 8 31.55 11.65 -0.50
N LEU A 9 31.36 10.36 -0.19
CA LEU A 9 30.82 9.36 -1.11
C LEU A 9 29.31 9.42 -1.23
N VAL A 10 28.61 9.92 -0.21
CA VAL A 10 27.18 10.23 -0.23
C VAL A 10 26.97 11.63 0.34
N ARG A 11 25.99 12.36 -0.20
CA ARG A 11 25.68 13.73 0.24
C ARG A 11 24.68 13.76 1.38
N HIS A 12 23.69 12.88 1.33
CA HIS A 12 22.59 12.83 2.28
C HIS A 12 22.42 11.39 2.82
N ALA A 13 21.99 11.28 4.07
CA ALA A 13 21.72 10.02 4.74
C ALA A 13 20.29 10.00 5.29
N GLY A 14 19.54 8.97 4.96
CA GLY A 14 18.19 8.72 5.45
C GLY A 14 17.93 7.23 5.54
N PHE A 15 16.71 6.84 5.86
CA PHE A 15 16.32 5.44 6.01
C PHE A 15 14.87 5.19 5.58
N SER A 16 14.58 3.94 5.22
CA SER A 16 13.22 3.46 4.97
C SER A 16 12.55 3.07 6.29
N PHE A 17 11.28 3.43 6.43
CA PHE A 17 10.52 3.19 7.64
C PHE A 17 9.16 2.56 7.33
N HIS A 18 8.80 1.51 8.11
CA HIS A 18 7.60 0.70 7.92
C HIS A 18 6.99 0.25 9.26
N ASP A 19 7.11 1.05 10.30
CA ASP A 19 6.67 0.68 11.63
C ASP A 19 5.80 1.79 12.25
N THR A 20 5.58 1.77 13.56
CA THR A 20 4.70 2.69 14.27
C THR A 20 5.27 4.11 14.39
N PRO A 21 4.41 5.14 14.50
CA PRO A 21 4.87 6.52 14.69
C PRO A 21 5.71 6.70 15.96
N GLU A 22 5.42 5.95 17.04
CA GLU A 22 6.18 6.00 18.29
C GLU A 22 7.63 5.54 18.08
N LEU A 23 7.84 4.47 17.31
CA LEU A 23 9.19 3.99 16.99
C LEU A 23 9.94 5.00 16.10
N LEU A 24 9.25 5.63 15.14
CA LEU A 24 9.88 6.69 14.33
C LEU A 24 10.31 7.88 15.18
N ASP A 25 9.48 8.30 16.14
CA ASP A 25 9.78 9.41 17.07
C ASP A 25 11.01 9.08 17.94
N GLU A 26 11.09 7.83 18.42
CA GLU A 26 12.26 7.35 19.16
C GLU A 26 13.53 7.34 18.29
N ILE A 27 13.45 6.80 17.07
CA ILE A 27 14.58 6.74 16.13
C ILE A 27 15.09 8.14 15.81
N LEU A 28 14.22 9.07 15.43
CA LEU A 28 14.61 10.42 15.05
C LEU A 28 15.10 11.25 16.23
N THR A 29 14.64 10.95 17.44
CA THR A 29 15.16 11.55 18.68
C THR A 29 16.59 11.06 18.97
N ARG A 30 16.86 9.76 18.79
CA ARG A 30 18.19 9.17 19.04
C ARG A 30 19.19 9.43 17.91
N HIS A 31 18.68 9.61 16.68
CA HIS A 31 19.45 9.78 15.45
C HIS A 31 19.07 11.06 14.69
N PRO A 32 19.25 12.25 15.31
CA PRO A 32 18.91 13.51 14.69
C PRO A 32 19.74 13.83 13.42
N GLU A 33 20.84 13.11 13.21
CA GLU A 33 21.71 13.19 12.05
C GLU A 33 21.09 12.61 10.76
N MET A 34 20.02 11.83 10.85
CA MET A 34 19.26 11.37 9.68
C MET A 34 18.55 12.57 9.02
N GLU A 35 18.64 12.66 7.69
CA GLU A 35 18.25 13.87 6.95
C GLU A 35 16.90 13.75 6.28
N PHE A 36 16.42 12.52 6.00
CA PHE A 36 15.11 12.25 5.43
C PHE A 36 14.58 10.88 5.84
N VAL A 37 13.28 10.70 5.70
CA VAL A 37 12.59 9.42 5.93
C VAL A 37 11.91 8.98 4.63
N LEU A 38 12.17 7.75 4.20
CA LEU A 38 11.42 7.09 3.13
C LEU A 38 10.28 6.30 3.75
N MET A 39 9.03 6.68 3.47
CA MET A 39 7.85 6.07 4.07
C MET A 39 6.72 5.84 3.07
N GLN A 40 5.84 4.93 3.38
CA GLN A 40 4.62 4.66 2.64
C GLN A 40 3.60 5.77 2.85
N LEU A 41 3.09 6.37 1.76
CA LEU A 41 2.09 7.42 1.84
C LEU A 41 1.20 7.42 0.58
N ASN A 42 -0.10 7.22 0.79
CA ASN A 42 -1.14 7.34 -0.22
C ASN A 42 -2.48 7.60 0.47
N TYR A 43 -3.51 8.01 -0.28
CA TYR A 43 -4.80 8.38 0.32
C TYR A 43 -5.54 7.19 0.96
N LEU A 44 -5.28 5.94 0.53
CA LEU A 44 -5.92 4.75 1.09
C LEU A 44 -5.34 4.39 2.47
N ASP A 45 -4.04 4.60 2.66
CA ASP A 45 -3.32 4.29 3.90
C ASP A 45 -3.25 5.48 4.86
N TRP A 46 -3.71 6.65 4.44
CA TRP A 46 -3.62 7.90 5.21
C TRP A 46 -4.22 7.75 6.61
N GLU A 47 -5.44 7.23 6.72
CA GLU A 47 -6.15 6.96 7.98
C GLU A 47 -6.15 5.48 8.37
N SER A 48 -5.30 4.64 7.76
CA SER A 48 -5.24 3.21 8.08
C SER A 48 -4.76 2.99 9.50
N GLU A 49 -5.48 2.17 10.27
CA GLU A 49 -5.08 1.74 11.62
C GLU A 49 -3.79 0.89 11.62
N TRP A 50 -3.47 0.27 10.48
CA TRP A 50 -2.33 -0.63 10.34
C TRP A 50 -1.07 0.07 9.82
N VAL A 51 -1.20 0.89 8.77
CA VAL A 51 -0.07 1.59 8.15
C VAL A 51 0.21 2.92 8.82
N GLN A 52 -0.84 3.59 9.32
CA GLN A 52 -0.78 4.85 10.06
C GLN A 52 0.00 5.96 9.32
N SER A 53 -0.16 6.04 7.98
CA SER A 53 0.65 6.93 7.14
C SER A 53 0.63 8.37 7.62
N ARG A 54 -0.53 8.91 8.03
CA ARG A 54 -0.64 10.28 8.55
C ARG A 54 0.17 10.47 9.82
N ALA A 55 0.03 9.58 10.80
CA ALA A 55 0.71 9.72 12.08
C ALA A 55 2.25 9.62 11.91
N VAL A 56 2.72 8.71 11.05
CA VAL A 56 4.15 8.59 10.70
C VAL A 56 4.65 9.84 9.99
N TYR A 57 3.87 10.39 9.05
CA TYR A 57 4.18 11.65 8.36
C TYR A 57 4.27 12.83 9.36
N GLU A 58 3.32 12.95 10.28
CA GLU A 58 3.30 14.02 11.31
C GLU A 58 4.54 13.94 12.22
N VAL A 59 5.04 12.74 12.53
CA VAL A 59 6.31 12.57 13.26
C VAL A 59 7.49 13.08 12.44
N ALA A 60 7.56 12.76 11.15
CA ALA A 60 8.63 13.29 10.28
C ALA A 60 8.59 14.83 10.22
N VAL A 61 7.41 15.42 10.12
CA VAL A 61 7.19 16.90 10.18
C VAL A 61 7.66 17.46 11.52
N LYS A 62 7.27 16.86 12.64
CA LYS A 62 7.69 17.25 14.01
C LYS A 62 9.21 17.32 14.14
N HIS A 63 9.92 16.40 13.54
CA HIS A 63 11.39 16.36 13.55
C HIS A 63 12.05 17.18 12.42
N GLY A 64 11.27 17.87 11.58
CA GLY A 64 11.78 18.65 10.45
C GLY A 64 12.46 17.80 9.39
N LYS A 65 12.07 16.54 9.24
CA LYS A 65 12.66 15.60 8.25
C LYS A 65 11.80 15.54 7.00
N PRO A 66 12.32 15.94 5.83
CA PRO A 66 11.60 15.78 4.58
C PRO A 66 11.30 14.31 4.29
N VAL A 67 10.16 14.07 3.64
CA VAL A 67 9.66 12.74 3.32
C VAL A 67 9.92 12.40 1.86
N VAL A 68 10.44 11.20 1.64
CA VAL A 68 10.43 10.51 0.35
C VAL A 68 9.30 9.49 0.40
N VAL A 69 8.38 9.55 -0.55
CA VAL A 69 7.21 8.67 -0.56
C VAL A 69 7.47 7.41 -1.35
N MET A 70 7.23 6.25 -0.76
CA MET A 70 7.07 4.97 -1.45
C MET A 70 5.60 4.55 -1.48
N GLU A 71 5.26 3.65 -2.37
CA GLU A 71 3.89 3.13 -2.58
C GLU A 71 2.80 4.21 -2.78
N PRO A 72 3.02 5.26 -3.57
CA PRO A 72 1.99 6.28 -3.79
C PRO A 72 0.73 5.69 -4.43
N VAL A 73 0.85 4.61 -5.20
CA VAL A 73 -0.26 3.88 -5.84
C VAL A 73 -0.55 2.51 -5.21
N LYS A 74 0.01 2.22 -4.02
CA LYS A 74 -0.22 1.00 -3.22
C LYS A 74 -0.14 -0.28 -4.07
N GLY A 75 1.05 -0.58 -4.59
CA GLY A 75 1.30 -1.77 -5.42
C GLY A 75 0.44 -1.83 -6.70
N GLY A 76 -0.12 -0.71 -7.15
CA GLY A 76 -1.00 -0.62 -8.32
C GLY A 76 -2.51 -0.64 -7.99
N THR A 77 -2.89 -0.89 -6.75
CA THR A 77 -4.32 -0.87 -6.31
C THR A 77 -5.00 0.45 -6.67
N LEU A 78 -4.31 1.58 -6.48
CA LEU A 78 -4.86 2.91 -6.75
C LEU A 78 -4.78 3.33 -8.23
N ALA A 79 -4.16 2.50 -9.08
CA ALA A 79 -4.20 2.65 -10.53
C ALA A 79 -5.43 1.95 -11.15
N LYS A 80 -6.02 0.97 -10.45
CA LYS A 80 -7.18 0.18 -10.88
C LYS A 80 -8.26 0.18 -9.79
N VAL A 81 -8.84 1.34 -9.56
CA VAL A 81 -9.89 1.51 -8.55
C VAL A 81 -11.26 1.02 -9.06
N PRO A 82 -12.25 0.79 -8.17
CA PRO A 82 -13.62 0.47 -8.55
C PRO A 82 -14.22 1.49 -9.55
N ALA A 83 -15.13 1.04 -10.42
CA ALA A 83 -15.73 1.86 -11.47
C ALA A 83 -16.40 3.13 -10.94
N SER A 84 -17.05 3.06 -9.78
CA SER A 84 -17.67 4.19 -9.08
C SER A 84 -16.68 5.27 -8.68
N VAL A 85 -15.52 4.86 -8.16
CA VAL A 85 -14.41 5.76 -7.79
C VAL A 85 -13.80 6.38 -9.04
N ALA A 86 -13.53 5.57 -10.07
CA ALA A 86 -13.00 6.07 -11.34
C ALA A 86 -13.96 7.07 -12.01
N ALA A 87 -15.26 6.84 -11.93
CA ALA A 87 -16.28 7.77 -12.44
C ALA A 87 -16.30 9.08 -11.63
N MET A 88 -16.15 9.01 -10.31
CA MET A 88 -16.06 10.20 -9.45
C MET A 88 -14.85 11.06 -9.81
N PHE A 89 -13.67 10.46 -9.97
CA PHE A 89 -12.45 11.18 -10.34
C PHE A 89 -12.56 11.82 -11.74
N ARG A 90 -13.05 11.06 -12.75
CA ARG A 90 -13.25 11.61 -14.10
C ARG A 90 -14.28 12.73 -14.19
N LYS A 91 -15.29 12.72 -13.31
CA LYS A 91 -16.26 13.80 -13.23
C LYS A 91 -15.65 15.08 -12.65
N ALA A 92 -14.74 14.94 -11.72
CA ALA A 92 -14.05 16.07 -11.07
C ALA A 92 -13.00 16.69 -11.99
N ASP A 93 -12.20 15.84 -12.65
CA ASP A 93 -11.17 16.27 -13.59
C ASP A 93 -11.06 15.24 -14.73
N PRO A 94 -11.70 15.49 -15.89
CA PRO A 94 -11.73 14.56 -17.00
C PRO A 94 -10.38 14.40 -17.72
N ASP A 95 -9.45 15.35 -17.54
CA ASP A 95 -8.15 15.38 -18.20
C ASP A 95 -7.10 14.63 -17.36
N MET A 96 -7.41 14.30 -16.11
CA MET A 96 -6.50 13.59 -15.21
C MET A 96 -6.77 12.10 -15.16
N SER A 97 -5.70 11.32 -15.23
CA SER A 97 -5.76 9.86 -15.06
C SER A 97 -6.12 9.46 -13.61
N VAL A 98 -6.67 8.27 -13.44
CA VAL A 98 -6.97 7.74 -12.08
C VAL A 98 -5.72 7.65 -11.21
N PRO A 99 -4.56 7.13 -11.68
CA PRO A 99 -3.32 7.09 -10.88
C PRO A 99 -2.82 8.47 -10.46
N SER A 100 -3.08 9.51 -11.26
CA SER A 100 -2.64 10.88 -10.95
C SER A 100 -3.18 11.39 -9.61
N TRP A 101 -4.39 10.99 -9.23
CA TRP A 101 -4.97 11.35 -7.94
C TRP A 101 -4.16 10.85 -6.76
N ALA A 102 -3.62 9.64 -6.85
CA ALA A 102 -2.80 9.06 -5.78
C ALA A 102 -1.41 9.72 -5.70
N ILE A 103 -0.77 9.95 -6.84
CA ILE A 103 0.56 10.59 -6.88
C ILE A 103 0.45 12.06 -6.47
N ARG A 104 -0.56 12.78 -6.97
CA ARG A 104 -0.81 14.17 -6.59
C ARG A 104 -1.19 14.30 -5.12
N PHE A 105 -1.96 13.36 -4.55
CA PHE A 105 -2.26 13.32 -3.12
C PHE A 105 -0.96 13.29 -2.29
N ALA A 106 -0.07 12.36 -2.61
CA ALA A 106 1.22 12.27 -1.93
C ALA A 106 2.08 13.52 -2.10
N ALA A 107 2.18 14.05 -3.33
CA ALA A 107 2.95 15.24 -3.64
C ALA A 107 2.35 16.53 -3.05
N SER A 108 1.09 16.54 -2.68
CA SER A 108 0.41 17.70 -2.07
C SER A 108 0.72 17.88 -0.58
N GLN A 109 1.38 16.92 0.06
CA GLN A 109 1.79 17.06 1.46
C GLN A 109 3.04 17.95 1.54
N GLU A 110 2.98 19.04 2.32
CA GLU A 110 3.99 20.11 2.33
C GLU A 110 5.43 19.62 2.59
N ASN A 111 5.60 18.57 3.40
CA ASN A 111 6.92 18.05 3.78
C ASN A 111 7.42 16.92 2.84
N VAL A 112 6.70 16.65 1.75
CA VAL A 112 7.12 15.64 0.77
C VAL A 112 8.10 16.26 -0.21
N MET A 113 9.32 15.68 -0.26
CA MET A 113 10.39 16.11 -1.13
C MET A 113 10.39 15.35 -2.48
N VAL A 114 10.07 14.06 -2.44
CA VAL A 114 10.08 13.17 -3.61
C VAL A 114 8.97 12.14 -3.50
N VAL A 115 8.28 11.88 -4.61
CA VAL A 115 7.34 10.76 -4.75
C VAL A 115 7.94 9.74 -5.71
N LEU A 116 8.21 8.53 -5.23
CA LEU A 116 8.72 7.44 -6.05
C LEU A 116 7.56 6.74 -6.76
N SER A 117 7.69 6.47 -8.04
CA SER A 117 6.70 5.73 -8.81
C SER A 117 7.35 4.57 -9.57
N GLY A 118 6.83 3.36 -9.40
CA GLY A 118 7.28 2.14 -10.08
C GLY A 118 6.72 2.03 -11.50
N MET A 119 7.08 2.96 -12.40
CA MET A 119 6.65 2.97 -13.78
C MET A 119 7.32 1.84 -14.58
N SER A 120 6.52 1.01 -15.24
CA SER A 120 6.98 -0.14 -16.04
C SER A 120 6.66 -0.01 -17.53
N SER A 121 6.04 1.08 -17.95
CA SER A 121 5.73 1.39 -19.36
C SER A 121 5.97 2.86 -19.68
N LEU A 122 6.21 3.15 -20.97
CA LEU A 122 6.36 4.53 -21.45
C LEU A 122 5.09 5.35 -21.18
N ALA A 123 3.92 4.77 -21.39
CA ALA A 123 2.65 5.46 -21.14
C ALA A 123 2.49 5.91 -19.67
N GLN A 124 2.93 5.10 -18.70
CA GLN A 124 2.95 5.50 -17.29
C GLN A 124 3.94 6.63 -17.01
N LEU A 125 5.10 6.62 -17.68
CA LEU A 125 6.07 7.70 -17.55
C LEU A 125 5.53 9.01 -18.14
N GLU A 126 4.93 8.95 -19.32
CA GLU A 126 4.33 10.10 -20.00
C GLU A 126 3.19 10.68 -19.17
N ASP A 127 2.29 9.84 -18.66
CA ASP A 127 1.18 10.26 -17.78
C ASP A 127 1.71 10.96 -16.51
N ASN A 128 2.60 10.30 -15.77
CA ASN A 128 3.13 10.85 -14.52
C ASN A 128 3.92 12.15 -14.74
N THR A 129 4.70 12.25 -15.80
CA THR A 129 5.47 13.48 -16.09
C THR A 129 4.58 14.61 -16.57
N ALA A 130 3.49 14.34 -17.29
CA ALA A 130 2.61 15.37 -17.82
C ALA A 130 2.01 16.25 -16.71
N TYR A 131 1.41 15.65 -15.67
CA TYR A 131 0.81 16.45 -14.57
C TYR A 131 1.84 16.91 -13.51
N MET A 132 3.06 16.31 -13.47
CA MET A 132 4.10 16.73 -12.55
C MET A 132 4.95 17.89 -13.07
N GLN A 133 4.99 18.13 -14.40
CA GLN A 133 5.69 19.29 -14.97
C GLN A 133 5.07 20.62 -14.52
N ASP A 134 3.74 20.69 -14.51
CA ASP A 134 2.97 21.86 -14.04
C ASP A 134 2.19 21.50 -12.77
N PHE A 135 2.90 20.91 -11.80
CA PHE A 135 2.29 20.37 -10.59
C PHE A 135 1.48 21.43 -9.84
N ARG A 136 0.23 21.08 -9.55
CA ARG A 136 -0.64 21.83 -8.66
C ARG A 136 -1.05 20.93 -7.50
N PRO A 137 -0.80 21.34 -6.25
CA PRO A 137 -1.31 20.63 -5.09
C PRO A 137 -2.82 20.44 -5.19
N LEU A 138 -3.32 19.33 -4.67
CA LEU A 138 -4.76 19.11 -4.57
C LEU A 138 -5.40 20.19 -3.69
N SER A 139 -6.51 20.75 -4.16
CA SER A 139 -7.34 21.65 -3.36
C SER A 139 -7.99 20.91 -2.18
N GLY A 140 -8.54 21.64 -1.23
CA GLY A 140 -9.26 21.02 -0.10
C GLY A 140 -10.44 20.14 -0.55
N GLU A 141 -11.13 20.51 -1.63
CA GLU A 141 -12.21 19.69 -2.20
C GLU A 141 -11.69 18.40 -2.85
N GLU A 142 -10.56 18.48 -3.57
CA GLU A 142 -9.91 17.31 -4.18
C GLU A 142 -9.31 16.37 -3.11
N LEU A 143 -8.72 16.90 -2.03
CA LEU A 143 -8.28 16.10 -0.88
C LEU A 143 -9.46 15.37 -0.23
N ALA A 144 -10.57 16.08 0.01
CA ALA A 144 -11.79 15.45 0.54
C ALA A 144 -12.36 14.39 -0.41
N MET A 145 -12.18 14.55 -1.72
CA MET A 145 -12.57 13.54 -2.71
C MET A 145 -11.65 12.31 -2.65
N ALA A 146 -10.34 12.50 -2.49
CA ALA A 146 -9.40 11.39 -2.30
C ALA A 146 -9.73 10.58 -1.02
N HIS A 147 -10.10 11.24 0.08
CA HIS A 147 -10.57 10.54 1.29
C HIS A 147 -11.88 9.77 1.06
N ARG A 148 -12.86 10.36 0.36
CA ARG A 148 -14.08 9.61 -0.02
C ARG A 148 -13.78 8.41 -0.91
N ALA A 149 -12.79 8.54 -1.82
CA ALA A 149 -12.34 7.41 -2.64
C ALA A 149 -11.75 6.29 -1.76
N ALA A 150 -10.97 6.64 -0.74
CA ALA A 150 -10.45 5.68 0.24
C ALA A 150 -11.57 4.92 0.95
N ASP A 151 -12.60 5.62 1.43
CA ASP A 151 -13.75 5.01 2.10
C ASP A 151 -14.49 4.04 1.16
N MET A 152 -14.73 4.47 -0.10
CA MET A 152 -15.39 3.64 -1.11
C MET A 152 -14.57 2.39 -1.47
N ILE A 153 -13.25 2.51 -1.57
CA ILE A 153 -12.35 1.38 -1.86
C ILE A 153 -12.32 0.43 -0.66
N ASN A 154 -12.11 0.95 0.56
CA ASN A 154 -12.04 0.16 1.78
C ASN A 154 -13.33 -0.64 2.03
N SER A 155 -14.49 -0.09 1.65
CA SER A 155 -15.76 -0.82 1.77
C SER A 155 -15.88 -2.03 0.83
N GLN A 156 -14.98 -2.18 -0.16
CA GLN A 156 -14.98 -3.24 -1.17
C GLN A 156 -13.72 -4.14 -1.12
N ILE A 157 -12.79 -3.87 -0.21
CA ILE A 157 -11.57 -4.66 -0.05
C ILE A 157 -11.68 -5.46 1.25
N ALA A 158 -11.72 -6.78 1.13
CA ALA A 158 -11.71 -7.67 2.29
C ALA A 158 -10.31 -7.76 2.94
N VAL A 159 -9.25 -7.76 2.12
CA VAL A 159 -7.85 -7.83 2.56
C VAL A 159 -7.00 -6.80 1.84
N ALA A 160 -6.43 -5.84 2.56
CA ALA A 160 -5.61 -4.75 2.02
C ALA A 160 -4.17 -5.18 1.67
N CYS A 161 -4.01 -6.35 1.02
CA CYS A 161 -2.72 -6.90 0.62
C CYS A 161 -2.20 -6.23 -0.65
N THR A 162 -0.90 -5.81 -0.66
CA THR A 162 -0.23 -5.20 -1.82
C THR A 162 0.46 -6.20 -2.74
N GLY A 163 0.47 -7.49 -2.38
CA GLY A 163 1.10 -8.54 -3.19
C GLY A 163 2.65 -8.54 -3.15
N CYS A 164 3.29 -7.88 -2.18
CA CYS A 164 4.75 -7.76 -2.08
C CYS A 164 5.49 -9.09 -1.86
N SER A 165 4.79 -10.14 -1.43
CA SER A 165 5.28 -11.52 -1.25
C SER A 165 6.33 -11.76 -0.15
N TYR A 166 6.69 -10.77 0.69
CA TYR A 166 7.65 -10.97 1.79
C TYR A 166 7.22 -12.07 2.78
N CYS A 167 5.91 -12.27 2.93
CA CYS A 167 5.36 -13.28 3.83
C CYS A 167 5.47 -14.72 3.33
N THR A 168 5.80 -14.95 2.04
CA THR A 168 5.85 -16.31 1.45
C THR A 168 7.15 -17.03 1.75
N GLU A 169 8.30 -16.36 1.70
CA GLU A 169 9.62 -16.97 1.86
C GLU A 169 9.83 -17.62 3.23
N GLY A 170 9.24 -17.05 4.28
CA GLY A 170 9.33 -17.55 5.65
C GLY A 170 8.21 -18.51 6.06
N CYS A 171 7.25 -18.81 5.20
CA CYS A 171 6.11 -19.66 5.57
C CYS A 171 6.50 -21.14 5.64
N PRO A 172 6.48 -21.80 6.82
CA PRO A 172 6.88 -23.20 6.94
C PRO A 172 5.91 -24.16 6.25
N GLN A 173 4.69 -23.72 5.98
CA GLN A 173 3.66 -24.47 5.25
C GLN A 173 3.61 -24.14 3.77
N ASN A 174 4.53 -23.29 3.26
CA ASN A 174 4.58 -22.88 1.86
C ASN A 174 3.24 -22.34 1.32
N ILE A 175 2.51 -21.56 2.13
CA ILE A 175 1.21 -20.99 1.75
C ILE A 175 1.43 -19.78 0.83
N LEU A 176 0.73 -19.74 -0.32
CA LEU A 176 0.78 -18.61 -1.26
C LEU A 176 -0.10 -17.45 -0.80
N ILE A 177 0.22 -16.88 0.38
CA ILE A 177 -0.58 -15.90 1.10
C ILE A 177 -1.10 -14.76 0.20
N PRO A 178 -0.28 -14.01 -0.56
CA PRO A 178 -0.77 -12.91 -1.37
C PRO A 178 -1.69 -13.35 -2.51
N LYS A 179 -1.44 -14.53 -3.06
CA LYS A 179 -2.28 -15.07 -4.15
C LYS A 179 -3.66 -15.47 -3.62
N TYR A 180 -3.72 -16.10 -2.45
CA TYR A 180 -4.99 -16.46 -1.82
C TYR A 180 -5.79 -15.23 -1.43
N PHE A 181 -5.14 -14.19 -0.91
CA PHE A 181 -5.80 -12.90 -0.63
C PHE A 181 -6.31 -12.20 -1.91
N SER A 182 -5.60 -12.34 -3.03
CA SER A 182 -6.08 -11.81 -4.32
C SER A 182 -7.37 -12.49 -4.76
N LEU A 183 -7.40 -13.84 -4.74
CA LEU A 183 -8.59 -14.61 -5.10
C LEU A 183 -9.77 -14.27 -4.18
N TYR A 184 -9.51 -14.24 -2.88
CA TYR A 184 -10.52 -13.89 -1.88
C TYR A 184 -11.09 -12.48 -2.07
N ASN A 185 -10.25 -11.49 -2.35
CA ASN A 185 -10.69 -10.13 -2.65
C ASN A 185 -11.53 -10.04 -3.93
N GLU A 186 -11.23 -10.84 -4.95
CA GLU A 186 -12.02 -10.90 -6.18
C GLU A 186 -13.41 -11.44 -5.88
N ASP A 187 -13.51 -12.53 -5.12
CA ASP A 187 -14.78 -13.13 -4.73
C ASP A 187 -15.62 -12.20 -3.85
N MET A 188 -14.98 -11.51 -2.89
CA MET A 188 -15.69 -10.58 -1.99
C MET A 188 -16.23 -9.33 -2.71
N ARG A 189 -15.79 -9.05 -3.94
CA ARG A 189 -16.35 -7.97 -4.78
C ARG A 189 -17.54 -8.43 -5.62
N GLU A 190 -17.72 -9.72 -5.80
CA GLU A 190 -18.84 -10.30 -6.49
C GLU A 190 -19.99 -10.57 -5.50
N ASP A 191 -21.23 -10.37 -5.93
CA ASP A 191 -22.40 -10.76 -5.14
C ASP A 191 -22.58 -12.26 -5.28
N LEU A 192 -21.99 -13.03 -4.34
CA LEU A 192 -21.95 -14.49 -4.39
C LEU A 192 -23.27 -15.15 -4.01
N GLU A 193 -24.23 -14.40 -3.41
CA GLU A 193 -25.53 -14.95 -3.04
C GLU A 193 -26.31 -15.51 -4.24
N GLU A 194 -26.02 -15.03 -5.46
CA GLU A 194 -26.65 -15.50 -6.70
C GLU A 194 -25.89 -16.65 -7.40
N LYS A 195 -24.57 -16.83 -7.19
CA LYS A 195 -23.74 -17.72 -8.03
C LYS A 195 -23.43 -19.09 -7.41
N GLY A 196 -23.35 -19.21 -6.11
CA GLY A 196 -23.07 -20.46 -5.37
C GLY A 196 -21.72 -21.15 -5.69
N TRP A 197 -20.94 -20.62 -6.64
CA TRP A 197 -19.62 -21.12 -7.06
C TRP A 197 -18.86 -20.01 -7.80
N THR A 198 -17.53 -19.95 -7.61
CA THR A 198 -16.67 -19.00 -8.31
C THR A 198 -15.55 -19.69 -9.09
N VAL A 199 -15.07 -19.03 -10.14
CA VAL A 199 -13.88 -19.49 -10.87
C VAL A 199 -12.63 -19.50 -9.95
N ASN A 200 -12.59 -18.63 -8.95
CA ASN A 200 -11.48 -18.53 -8.02
C ASN A 200 -11.38 -19.74 -7.07
N GLU A 201 -12.51 -20.42 -6.78
CA GLU A 201 -12.52 -21.70 -6.07
C GLU A 201 -11.67 -22.75 -6.79
N SER A 202 -11.87 -22.93 -8.11
CA SER A 202 -11.05 -23.85 -8.92
C SER A 202 -9.58 -23.42 -9.00
N TYR A 203 -9.29 -22.10 -9.02
CA TYR A 203 -7.90 -21.63 -8.94
C TYR A 203 -7.27 -21.93 -7.59
N TYR A 204 -8.01 -21.73 -6.50
CA TYR A 204 -7.56 -22.06 -5.16
C TYR A 204 -7.24 -23.55 -5.03
N GLU A 205 -8.16 -24.45 -5.44
CA GLU A 205 -7.96 -25.91 -5.43
C GLU A 205 -6.70 -26.32 -6.17
N ARG A 206 -6.48 -25.81 -7.41
CA ARG A 206 -5.29 -26.13 -8.21
C ARG A 206 -3.99 -25.63 -7.57
N LEU A 207 -4.01 -24.50 -6.90
CA LEU A 207 -2.85 -23.97 -6.20
C LEU A 207 -2.51 -24.83 -4.99
N THR A 208 -3.53 -25.32 -4.26
CA THR A 208 -3.34 -26.15 -3.06
C THR A 208 -2.89 -27.58 -3.35
N GLU A 209 -2.88 -28.01 -4.61
CA GLU A 209 -2.19 -29.25 -5.03
C GLU A 209 -0.65 -29.17 -4.88
N ARG A 210 -0.08 -27.97 -4.88
CA ARG A 210 1.36 -27.73 -4.87
C ARG A 210 1.84 -26.92 -3.68
N PHE A 211 0.96 -26.15 -3.07
CA PHE A 211 1.23 -25.24 -1.97
C PHE A 211 0.33 -25.55 -0.80
N GLY A 212 0.72 -25.09 0.39
CA GLY A 212 -0.11 -25.28 1.57
C GLY A 212 -1.46 -24.58 1.45
N LYS A 213 -2.51 -25.20 1.99
CA LYS A 213 -3.84 -24.61 2.13
C LYS A 213 -3.81 -23.46 3.14
N ALA A 214 -4.82 -22.61 3.09
CA ALA A 214 -4.96 -21.57 4.11
C ALA A 214 -5.16 -22.16 5.53
N SER A 215 -5.87 -23.29 5.63
CA SER A 215 -6.07 -24.05 6.89
C SER A 215 -4.80 -24.73 7.41
N ASP A 216 -3.76 -24.94 6.59
CA ASP A 216 -2.49 -25.49 7.04
C ASP A 216 -1.67 -24.51 7.89
N CYS A 217 -2.16 -23.29 8.08
CA CYS A 217 -1.48 -22.26 8.85
C CYS A 217 -1.28 -22.67 10.30
N VAL A 218 -0.03 -22.81 10.72
CA VAL A 218 0.36 -23.18 12.09
C VAL A 218 0.49 -21.99 13.04
N ALA A 219 0.03 -20.81 12.63
CA ALA A 219 0.03 -19.58 13.42
C ALA A 219 1.42 -19.20 14.00
N CYS A 220 2.50 -19.42 13.26
CA CYS A 220 3.87 -19.13 13.72
C CYS A 220 4.22 -17.63 13.78
N GLY A 221 3.43 -16.74 13.16
CA GLY A 221 3.61 -15.28 13.19
C GLY A 221 4.70 -14.73 12.27
N GLN A 222 5.49 -15.54 11.58
CA GLN A 222 6.59 -15.05 10.73
C GLN A 222 6.10 -14.11 9.62
N CYS A 223 4.97 -14.45 8.99
CA CYS A 223 4.37 -13.66 7.91
C CYS A 223 3.87 -12.28 8.39
N GLU A 224 3.34 -12.19 9.60
CA GLU A 224 2.90 -10.93 10.22
C GLU A 224 4.07 -10.05 10.60
N GLY A 225 5.15 -10.65 11.10
CA GLY A 225 6.38 -9.93 11.49
C GLY A 225 7.14 -9.26 10.33
N VAL A 226 6.91 -9.70 9.08
CA VAL A 226 7.56 -9.13 7.88
C VAL A 226 6.59 -8.38 6.96
N CYS A 227 5.33 -8.28 7.34
CA CYS A 227 4.30 -7.62 6.51
C CYS A 227 4.39 -6.10 6.63
N PRO A 228 4.74 -5.36 5.54
CA PRO A 228 4.81 -3.89 5.59
C PRO A 228 3.43 -3.24 5.75
N GLN A 229 2.35 -4.00 5.57
CA GLN A 229 0.96 -3.55 5.75
C GLN A 229 0.41 -3.93 7.14
N HIS A 230 1.22 -4.57 8.00
CA HIS A 230 0.84 -5.05 9.34
C HIS A 230 -0.47 -5.84 9.38
N LEU A 231 -0.76 -6.60 8.31
CA LEU A 231 -1.99 -7.37 8.21
C LEU A 231 -2.04 -8.50 9.23
N PRO A 232 -3.18 -8.76 9.88
CA PRO A 232 -3.40 -9.93 10.73
C PRO A 232 -3.55 -11.19 9.88
N ILE A 233 -2.46 -11.63 9.24
CA ILE A 233 -2.43 -12.65 8.18
C ILE A 233 -2.99 -13.98 8.67
N ILE A 234 -2.67 -14.39 9.91
CA ILE A 234 -3.16 -15.64 10.48
C ILE A 234 -4.69 -15.67 10.52
N ARG A 235 -5.32 -14.60 11.01
CA ARG A 235 -6.77 -14.47 11.03
C ARG A 235 -7.36 -14.43 9.62
N LEU A 236 -6.74 -13.68 8.72
CA LEU A 236 -7.21 -13.54 7.34
C LEU A 236 -7.12 -14.87 6.57
N LEU A 237 -6.11 -15.71 6.84
CA LEU A 237 -6.04 -17.06 6.29
C LEU A 237 -7.18 -17.97 6.81
N GLN A 238 -7.64 -17.78 8.05
CA GLN A 238 -8.83 -18.48 8.54
C GLN A 238 -10.11 -18.06 7.79
N ASP A 239 -10.22 -16.78 7.43
CA ASP A 239 -11.35 -16.29 6.62
C ASP A 239 -11.30 -16.90 5.21
N VAL A 240 -10.12 -16.96 4.59
CA VAL A 240 -9.88 -17.63 3.29
C VAL A 240 -10.23 -19.13 3.38
N ALA A 241 -9.78 -19.83 4.42
CA ALA A 241 -10.08 -21.26 4.62
C ALA A 241 -11.59 -21.50 4.76
N ARG A 242 -12.29 -20.66 5.52
CA ARG A 242 -13.76 -20.75 5.63
C ARG A 242 -14.47 -20.52 4.30
N HIS A 243 -13.90 -19.75 3.41
CA HIS A 243 -14.48 -19.44 2.12
C HIS A 243 -14.25 -20.55 1.07
N TYR A 244 -13.05 -21.13 1.01
CA TYR A 244 -12.66 -22.07 -0.04
C TYR A 244 -12.59 -23.55 0.39
N GLU A 245 -12.62 -23.86 1.67
CA GLU A 245 -12.34 -25.21 2.17
C GLU A 245 -13.53 -25.85 2.93
N THR A 246 -14.76 -25.38 2.65
CA THR A 246 -16.02 -25.92 3.23
C THR A 246 -16.65 -27.02 2.42
#